data_b3a0167bb43636af0c8d1245d0ead88f
#
_entry.id   b3a0167bb43636af0c8d1245d0ead88f
#
_cell.length_a   1.000
_cell.length_b   1.000
_cell.length_c   1.000
_cell.angle_alpha   90.00
_cell.angle_beta   90.00
_cell.angle_gamma   90.00
#
_symmetry.space_group_name_H-M   'P 1'
#
loop_
_entity.id
_entity.type
_entity.pdbx_description
1 polymer ?
#
loop_
_entity_poly.entity_id
_entity_poly.type
_entity_poly.pdbx_seq_one_letter_code
_entity_poly.pdbx_strand_id
1 'polypeptide(L)'
;MPFDAQEIFANLAEKEKIKGHHSPEGRAIRTLSRGLNGWSAGNLSPRDVIALCDQAVEDWLKTRLRLSSWSAKTLPALLVAAVNHDLITRTEAVRLQRVHNLRARADEQLEISTPEVEAALEFCVQLIEKHW
;
A
#
# COMPACT_ATOMS: atom_id res chain seq x y z
N MET A 1 -11.21 -16.03 0.04
CA MET A 1 -11.87 -14.99 -0.75
C MET A 1 -11.24 -14.94 -2.13
N PRO A 2 -12.02 -15.00 -3.19
CA PRO A 2 -11.42 -14.85 -4.50
C PRO A 2 -10.85 -13.44 -4.66
N PHE A 3 -9.56 -13.39 -4.90
CA PHE A 3 -8.84 -12.15 -5.14
C PHE A 3 -8.91 -11.86 -6.65
N ASP A 4 -9.83 -10.97 -7.06
CA ASP A 4 -9.98 -10.59 -8.47
C ASP A 4 -9.00 -9.46 -8.80
N ALA A 5 -7.78 -9.84 -9.16
CA ALA A 5 -6.72 -8.90 -9.47
C ALA A 5 -7.03 -8.02 -10.68
N GLN A 6 -7.75 -8.54 -11.67
CA GLN A 6 -8.09 -7.76 -12.87
C GLN A 6 -9.08 -6.65 -12.56
N GLU A 7 -10.12 -6.95 -11.80
CA GLU A 7 -11.10 -5.95 -11.38
C GLU A 7 -10.46 -4.88 -10.50
N ILE A 8 -9.67 -5.29 -9.52
CA ILE A 8 -8.97 -4.37 -8.64
C ILE A 8 -8.01 -3.49 -9.43
N PHE A 9 -7.24 -4.07 -10.35
CA PHE A 9 -6.33 -3.32 -11.21
C PHE A 9 -7.06 -2.26 -12.04
N ALA A 10 -8.21 -2.62 -12.64
CA ALA A 10 -9.01 -1.69 -13.43
C ALA A 10 -9.54 -0.54 -12.56
N ASN A 11 -9.99 -0.82 -11.34
CA ASN A 11 -10.47 0.19 -10.42
C ASN A 11 -9.35 1.13 -9.97
N LEU A 12 -8.16 0.60 -9.70
CA LEU A 12 -6.99 1.41 -9.33
C LEU A 12 -6.55 2.29 -10.50
N ALA A 13 -6.54 1.76 -11.72
CA ALA A 13 -6.18 2.52 -12.91
C ALA A 13 -7.13 3.71 -13.11
N GLU A 14 -8.43 3.51 -12.91
CA GLU A 14 -9.43 4.58 -13.00
C GLU A 14 -9.21 5.64 -11.91
N LYS A 15 -8.92 5.22 -10.69
CA LYS A 15 -8.63 6.13 -9.57
C LYS A 15 -7.35 6.94 -9.82
N GLU A 16 -6.30 6.30 -10.34
CA GLU A 16 -5.07 6.99 -10.71
C GLU A 16 -5.35 8.07 -11.76
N LYS A 17 -6.16 7.77 -12.75
CA LYS A 17 -6.54 8.69 -13.81
C LYS A 17 -7.29 9.92 -13.26
N ILE A 18 -8.22 9.69 -12.33
CA ILE A 18 -9.00 10.76 -11.69
C ILE A 18 -8.08 11.68 -10.86
N LYS A 19 -7.16 11.11 -10.09
CA LYS A 19 -6.22 11.89 -9.26
C LYS A 19 -5.12 12.56 -10.06
N GLY A 20 -4.86 12.09 -11.27
CA GLY A 20 -3.78 12.59 -12.12
C GLY A 20 -2.50 11.78 -11.94
N HIS A 21 -1.89 11.37 -13.05
CA HIS A 21 -0.72 10.48 -13.05
C HIS A 21 0.50 11.04 -12.31
N HIS A 22 0.61 12.37 -12.23
CA HIS A 22 1.76 13.04 -11.62
C HIS A 22 1.48 13.55 -10.20
N SER A 23 0.24 13.40 -9.69
CA SER A 23 -0.06 13.77 -8.32
C SER A 23 0.58 12.77 -7.35
N PRO A 24 0.87 13.19 -6.09
CA PRO A 24 1.37 12.25 -5.08
C PRO A 24 0.43 11.07 -4.84
N GLU A 25 -0.88 11.33 -4.82
CA GLU A 25 -1.88 10.26 -4.65
C GLU A 25 -1.90 9.33 -5.87
N GLY A 26 -1.84 9.87 -7.08
CA GLY A 26 -1.77 9.07 -8.31
C GLY A 26 -0.53 8.20 -8.35
N ARG A 27 0.62 8.72 -7.88
CA ARG A 27 1.86 7.94 -7.80
C ARG A 27 1.75 6.78 -6.81
N ALA A 28 1.13 7.02 -5.65
CA ALA A 28 0.90 5.96 -4.66
C ALA A 28 0.02 4.85 -5.24
N ILE A 29 -1.06 5.21 -5.94
CA ILE A 29 -1.96 4.26 -6.60
C ILE A 29 -1.21 3.48 -7.67
N ARG A 30 -0.38 4.15 -8.46
CA ARG A 30 0.43 3.49 -9.51
C ARG A 30 1.40 2.48 -8.91
N THR A 31 2.06 2.83 -7.81
CA THR A 31 2.98 1.92 -7.11
C THR A 31 2.26 0.65 -6.69
N LEU A 32 1.06 0.79 -6.10
CA LEU A 32 0.25 -0.34 -5.69
C LEU A 32 -0.22 -1.17 -6.90
N SER A 33 -0.65 -0.50 -7.97
CA SER A 33 -1.07 -1.16 -9.22
C SER A 33 0.05 -1.99 -9.84
N ARG A 34 1.29 -1.48 -9.80
CA ARG A 34 2.47 -2.21 -10.28
C ARG A 34 2.70 -3.48 -9.46
N GLY A 35 2.57 -3.39 -8.14
CA GLY A 35 2.67 -4.56 -7.28
C GLY A 35 1.62 -5.61 -7.58
N LEU A 36 0.38 -5.18 -7.72
CA LEU A 36 -0.75 -6.07 -8.02
C LEU A 36 -0.59 -6.74 -9.38
N ASN A 37 -0.29 -5.95 -10.41
CA ASN A 37 -0.12 -6.46 -11.78
C ASN A 37 1.08 -7.41 -11.88
N GLY A 38 2.21 -7.03 -11.31
CA GLY A 38 3.41 -7.88 -11.32
C GLY A 38 3.23 -9.19 -10.57
N TRP A 39 2.52 -9.16 -9.45
CA TRP A 39 2.18 -10.36 -8.69
C TRP A 39 1.26 -11.29 -9.50
N SER A 40 0.19 -10.74 -10.08
CA SER A 40 -0.78 -11.50 -10.87
C SER A 40 -0.16 -12.12 -12.11
N ALA A 41 0.80 -11.44 -12.73
CA ALA A 41 1.52 -11.93 -13.90
C ALA A 41 2.68 -12.88 -13.56
N GLY A 42 2.99 -13.06 -12.27
CA GLY A 42 4.10 -13.90 -11.84
C GLY A 42 5.48 -13.26 -12.07
N ASN A 43 5.54 -11.94 -12.26
CA ASN A 43 6.76 -11.21 -12.58
C ASN A 43 7.50 -10.64 -11.35
N LEU A 44 6.83 -10.60 -10.20
CA LEU A 44 7.41 -10.06 -8.97
C LEU A 44 7.47 -11.11 -7.88
N SER A 45 8.55 -11.09 -7.11
CA SER A 45 8.69 -11.92 -5.92
C SER A 45 7.81 -11.39 -4.79
N PRO A 46 7.50 -12.21 -3.77
CA PRO A 46 6.82 -11.72 -2.56
C PRO A 46 7.50 -10.50 -1.94
N ARG A 47 8.82 -10.50 -1.88
CA ARG A 47 9.62 -9.39 -1.35
C ARG A 47 9.36 -8.10 -2.11
N ASP A 48 9.36 -8.15 -3.44
CA ASP A 48 9.15 -6.97 -4.28
C ASP A 48 7.75 -6.39 -4.12
N VAL A 49 6.74 -7.27 -4.05
CA VAL A 49 5.35 -6.85 -3.85
C VAL A 49 5.16 -6.16 -2.50
N ILE A 50 5.71 -6.74 -1.43
CA ILE A 50 5.63 -6.16 -0.09
C ILE A 50 6.30 -4.79 -0.05
N ALA A 51 7.45 -4.63 -0.69
CA ALA A 51 8.15 -3.34 -0.77
C ALA A 51 7.28 -2.28 -1.46
N LEU A 52 6.61 -2.65 -2.56
CA LEU A 52 5.71 -1.74 -3.27
C LEU A 52 4.47 -1.39 -2.45
N CYS A 53 3.88 -2.35 -1.75
CA CYS A 53 2.75 -2.10 -0.85
C CYS A 53 3.13 -1.10 0.25
N ASP A 54 4.25 -1.33 0.91
CA ASP A 54 4.73 -0.48 2.00
C ASP A 54 5.00 0.93 1.51
N GLN A 55 5.65 1.07 0.34
CA GLN A 55 5.93 2.37 -0.26
C GLN A 55 4.65 3.11 -0.65
N ALA A 56 3.67 2.41 -1.23
CA ALA A 56 2.41 3.01 -1.61
C ALA A 56 1.66 3.57 -0.40
N VAL A 57 1.62 2.82 0.70
CA VAL A 57 0.97 3.27 1.94
C VAL A 57 1.69 4.49 2.52
N GLU A 58 3.02 4.47 2.56
CA GLU A 58 3.80 5.60 3.05
C GLU A 58 3.51 6.87 2.25
N ASP A 59 3.54 6.79 0.93
CA ASP A 59 3.28 7.93 0.07
C ASP A 59 1.84 8.44 0.22
N TRP A 60 0.88 7.52 0.30
CA TRP A 60 -0.53 7.86 0.49
C TRP A 60 -0.76 8.59 1.82
N LEU A 61 -0.18 8.08 2.91
CA LEU A 61 -0.32 8.69 4.24
C LEU A 61 0.35 10.05 4.30
N LYS A 62 1.54 10.20 3.73
CA LYS A 62 2.22 11.51 3.68
C LYS A 62 1.35 12.54 2.96
N THR A 63 0.74 12.17 1.85
CA THR A 63 -0.14 13.05 1.10
C THR A 63 -1.37 13.43 1.93
N ARG A 64 -2.01 12.48 2.56
CA ARG A 64 -3.21 12.71 3.38
C ARG A 64 -2.91 13.53 4.64
N LEU A 65 -1.72 13.39 5.20
CA LEU A 65 -1.26 14.19 6.33
C LEU A 65 -0.68 15.55 5.90
N ARG A 66 -0.68 15.82 4.60
CA ARG A 66 -0.12 17.06 4.00
C ARG A 66 1.36 17.23 4.32
N LEU A 67 2.09 16.11 4.36
CA LEU A 67 3.53 16.11 4.53
C LEU A 67 4.20 16.08 3.18
N SER A 68 5.41 16.64 3.11
CA SER A 68 6.27 16.52 1.94
C SER A 68 6.65 15.07 1.72
N SER A 69 6.83 14.65 0.44
CA SER A 69 7.37 13.34 0.11
C SER A 69 8.79 13.13 0.66
N TRP A 70 9.48 14.21 1.00
CA TRP A 70 10.81 14.21 1.63
C TRP A 70 10.75 14.09 3.15
N SER A 71 9.56 14.02 3.75
CA SER A 71 9.43 13.86 5.18
C SER A 71 10.19 12.62 5.67
N ALA A 72 10.96 12.78 6.74
CA ALA A 72 11.74 11.68 7.33
C ALA A 72 10.91 10.79 8.26
N LYS A 73 9.59 11.04 8.40
CA LYS A 73 8.74 10.22 9.27
C LYS A 73 8.69 8.78 8.77
N THR A 74 8.91 7.85 9.68
CA THR A 74 8.78 6.41 9.41
C THR A 74 7.33 6.00 9.27
N LEU A 75 7.06 4.86 8.65
CA LEU A 75 5.68 4.37 8.52
C LEU A 75 4.98 4.20 9.88
N PRO A 76 5.60 3.62 10.92
CA PRO A 76 4.95 3.56 12.24
C PRO A 76 4.53 4.93 12.77
N ALA A 77 5.36 5.95 12.61
CA ALA A 77 5.04 7.32 13.01
C ALA A 77 3.89 7.90 12.19
N LEU A 78 3.85 7.61 10.88
CA LEU A 78 2.76 8.03 9.99
C LEU A 78 1.44 7.39 10.40
N LEU A 79 1.45 6.12 10.78
CA LEU A 79 0.24 5.42 11.23
C LEU A 79 -0.32 6.03 12.51
N VAL A 80 0.54 6.35 13.47
CA VAL A 80 0.13 7.03 14.72
C VAL A 80 -0.50 8.39 14.40
N ALA A 81 0.14 9.18 13.56
CA ALA A 81 -0.38 10.49 13.15
C ALA A 81 -1.72 10.36 12.43
N ALA A 82 -1.85 9.38 11.53
CA ALA A 82 -3.08 9.15 10.77
C ALA A 82 -4.25 8.77 11.68
N VAL A 83 -4.03 7.94 12.69
CA VAL A 83 -5.05 7.60 13.68
C VAL A 83 -5.43 8.84 14.51
N ASN A 84 -4.45 9.61 14.96
CA ASN A 84 -4.68 10.81 15.76
C ASN A 84 -5.45 11.90 15.01
N HIS A 85 -5.32 11.95 13.69
CA HIS A 85 -6.06 12.88 12.82
C HIS A 85 -7.35 12.28 12.24
N ASP A 86 -7.77 11.12 12.73
CA ASP A 86 -8.98 10.41 12.27
C ASP A 86 -8.99 10.09 10.76
N LEU A 87 -7.82 9.96 10.16
CA LEU A 87 -7.70 9.57 8.75
C LEU A 87 -7.89 8.07 8.55
N ILE A 88 -7.45 7.28 9.52
CA ILE A 88 -7.62 5.82 9.52
C ILE A 88 -8.03 5.36 10.92
N THR A 89 -8.61 4.16 10.99
CA THR A 89 -8.96 3.54 12.27
C THR A 89 -7.75 2.83 12.87
N ARG A 90 -7.83 2.51 14.17
CA ARG A 90 -6.80 1.71 14.84
C ARG A 90 -6.67 0.32 14.21
N THR A 91 -7.79 -0.29 13.81
CA THR A 91 -7.77 -1.59 13.14
C THR A 91 -7.01 -1.52 11.83
N GLU A 92 -7.26 -0.48 11.04
CA GLU A 92 -6.51 -0.26 9.80
C GLU A 92 -5.02 -0.05 10.05
N ALA A 93 -4.68 0.73 11.08
CA ALA A 93 -3.28 0.96 11.44
C ALA A 93 -2.58 -0.34 11.81
N VAL A 94 -3.24 -1.25 12.56
CA VAL A 94 -2.68 -2.55 12.92
C VAL A 94 -2.40 -3.39 11.67
N ARG A 95 -3.32 -3.41 10.71
CA ARG A 95 -3.17 -4.14 9.45
C ARG A 95 -2.00 -3.60 8.62
N LEU A 96 -1.89 -2.28 8.52
CA LEU A 96 -0.80 -1.65 7.77
C LEU A 96 0.54 -1.83 8.47
N GLN A 97 0.56 -1.85 9.80
CA GLN A 97 1.78 -2.16 10.55
C GLN A 97 2.24 -3.60 10.26
N ARG A 98 1.33 -4.53 10.08
CA ARG A 98 1.69 -5.90 9.68
C ARG A 98 2.35 -5.94 8.30
N VAL A 99 1.86 -5.15 7.35
CA VAL A 99 2.49 -5.03 6.03
C VAL A 99 3.92 -4.52 6.17
N HIS A 100 4.10 -3.49 6.99
CA HIS A 100 5.43 -2.93 7.26
C HIS A 100 6.36 -3.97 7.90
N ASN A 101 5.84 -4.77 8.83
CA ASN A 101 6.61 -5.83 9.48
C ASN A 101 7.03 -6.93 8.48
N LEU A 102 6.18 -7.22 7.49
CA LEU A 102 6.53 -8.15 6.41
C LEU A 102 7.71 -7.62 5.59
N ARG A 103 7.77 -6.31 5.37
CA ARG A 103 8.92 -5.70 4.68
C ARG A 103 10.20 -5.91 5.46
N ALA A 104 10.18 -5.75 6.79
CA ALA A 104 11.35 -6.00 7.64
C ALA A 104 11.79 -7.47 7.52
N ARG A 105 10.85 -8.41 7.52
CA ARG A 105 11.15 -9.84 7.32
C ARG A 105 11.80 -10.08 5.94
N ALA A 106 11.28 -9.43 4.90
CA ALA A 106 11.83 -9.54 3.56
C ALA A 106 13.27 -9.01 3.51
N ASP A 107 13.55 -7.91 4.18
CA ASP A 107 14.89 -7.32 4.25
C ASP A 107 15.87 -8.25 4.98
N GLU A 108 15.38 -9.04 5.94
CA GLU A 108 16.16 -10.06 6.64
C GLU A 108 16.21 -11.39 5.87
N GLN A 109 15.70 -11.43 4.65
CA GLN A 109 15.63 -12.61 3.79
C GLN A 109 14.80 -13.75 4.38
N LEU A 110 13.84 -13.43 5.24
CA LEU A 110 12.89 -14.40 5.77
C LEU A 110 11.76 -14.63 4.76
N GLU A 111 11.25 -15.86 4.74
CA GLU A 111 10.22 -16.25 3.80
C GLU A 111 8.89 -15.53 4.04
N ILE A 112 8.24 -15.12 2.96
CA ILE A 112 6.89 -14.54 2.97
C ILE A 112 5.99 -15.44 2.14
N SER A 113 4.88 -15.88 2.73
CA SER A 113 3.95 -16.79 2.06
C SER A 113 3.04 -16.05 1.07
N THR A 114 2.49 -16.79 0.11
CA THR A 114 1.50 -16.27 -0.84
C THR A 114 0.28 -15.64 -0.14
N PRO A 115 -0.35 -16.28 0.88
CA PRO A 115 -1.45 -15.64 1.60
C PRO A 115 -1.06 -14.32 2.27
N GLU A 116 0.17 -14.20 2.77
CA GLU A 116 0.64 -12.96 3.37
C GLU A 116 0.75 -11.84 2.33
N VAL A 117 1.26 -12.14 1.14
CA VAL A 117 1.34 -11.17 0.04
C VAL A 117 -0.05 -10.71 -0.39
N GLU A 118 -0.97 -11.64 -0.59
CA GLU A 118 -2.34 -11.32 -1.01
C GLU A 118 -3.09 -10.52 0.04
N ALA A 119 -2.92 -10.84 1.31
CA ALA A 119 -3.49 -10.05 2.40
C ALA A 119 -2.94 -8.62 2.43
N ALA A 120 -1.63 -8.45 2.20
CA ALA A 120 -1.01 -7.13 2.15
C ALA A 120 -1.57 -6.29 1.00
N LEU A 121 -1.69 -6.87 -0.19
CA LEU A 121 -2.30 -6.20 -1.34
C LEU A 121 -3.74 -5.79 -1.04
N GLU A 122 -4.51 -6.71 -0.47
CA GLU A 122 -5.92 -6.45 -0.13
C GLU A 122 -6.05 -5.31 0.87
N PHE A 123 -5.25 -5.29 1.94
CA PHE A 123 -5.30 -4.22 2.94
C PHE A 123 -4.95 -2.87 2.33
N CYS A 124 -3.95 -2.81 1.46
CA CYS A 124 -3.56 -1.56 0.81
C CYS A 124 -4.64 -1.06 -0.17
N VAL A 125 -5.24 -1.96 -0.94
CA VAL A 125 -6.34 -1.62 -1.84
C VAL A 125 -7.55 -1.11 -1.05
N GLN A 126 -7.92 -1.78 0.03
CA GLN A 126 -9.03 -1.38 0.87
C GLN A 126 -8.81 0.01 1.49
N LEU A 127 -7.58 0.31 1.89
CA LEU A 127 -7.23 1.64 2.41
C LEU A 127 -7.57 2.72 1.39
N ILE A 128 -7.11 2.55 0.16
CA ILE A 128 -7.34 3.53 -0.90
C ILE A 128 -8.82 3.63 -1.25
N GLU A 129 -9.52 2.51 -1.38
CA GLU A 129 -10.94 2.51 -1.72
C GLU A 129 -11.82 3.14 -0.64
N LYS A 130 -11.52 2.88 0.62
CA LYS A 130 -12.29 3.39 1.75
C LYS A 130 -12.06 4.89 1.97
N HIS A 131 -10.84 5.35 1.77
CA HIS A 131 -10.43 6.72 2.07
C HIS A 131 -10.21 7.56 0.81
N TRP A 132 -10.83 7.14 -0.28
CA TRP A 132 -10.78 7.85 -1.57
C TRP A 132 -11.28 9.28 -1.48
#